data_52084f42a58b137f8711f01dac9f801a
#
_entry.id   52084f42a58b137f8711f01dac9f801a
#
_cell.length_a   1.000
_cell.length_b   1.000
_cell.length_c   1.000
_cell.angle_alpha   90.00
_cell.angle_beta   90.00
_cell.angle_gamma   90.00
#
_symmetry.space_group_name_H-M   'P 1'
#
loop_
_entity.id
_entity.type
_entity.pdbx_description
1 polymer ?
#
loop_
_entity_poly.entity_id
_entity_poly.type
_entity_poly.pdbx_seq_one_letter_code
_entity_poly.pdbx_strand_id
1 'polypeptide(L)' 'MKNNNANRMILDDMKAKILRGEYPVGSKLPSERELSEYYNVSRIPVREALKALSDMGILEIKL' A
#
# COMPACT_ATOMS: atom_id res chain seq x y z
N MET A 1 -2.32 -18.83 10.71
CA MET A 1 -2.44 -18.46 10.24
C MET A 1 -2.70 -17.90 9.40
N LYS A 2 -2.90 -17.60 9.05
CA LYS A 2 -3.03 -17.16 8.29
C LYS A 2 -3.21 -16.21 7.95
N ASN A 3 -3.48 -15.86 7.62
CA ASN A 3 -3.84 -15.07 7.14
C ASN A 3 -3.84 -13.76 6.97
N ASN A 4 -4.01 -13.09 7.17
CA ASN A 4 -3.84 -11.73 7.35
C ASN A 4 -2.52 -11.17 6.99
N ASN A 5 -1.66 -11.96 6.54
CA ASN A 5 -0.33 -11.59 6.15
C ASN A 5 -0.30 -10.82 4.84
N ALA A 6 -1.40 -10.82 4.10
CA ALA A 6 -1.45 -10.10 2.83
C ALA A 6 -1.31 -8.58 3.07
N ASN A 7 -2.06 -8.02 4.02
CA ASN A 7 -1.95 -6.58 4.25
C ASN A 7 -0.61 -6.21 4.85
N ARG A 8 -0.02 -7.05 5.69
CA ARG A 8 1.29 -6.80 6.26
C ARG A 8 2.36 -6.83 5.18
N MET A 9 2.28 -7.81 4.30
CA MET A 9 3.23 -7.93 3.19
C MET A 9 3.15 -6.71 2.28
N ILE A 10 1.95 -6.28 1.96
CA ILE A 10 1.75 -5.11 1.10
C ILE A 10 2.27 -3.86 1.82
N LEU A 11 1.97 -3.72 3.11
CA LEU A 11 2.43 -2.60 3.89
C LEU A 11 3.96 -2.50 3.86
N ASP A 12 4.64 -3.60 4.13
CA ASP A 12 6.10 -3.62 4.19
C ASP A 12 6.69 -3.33 2.81
N ASP A 13 6.12 -3.90 1.76
CA ASP A 13 6.63 -3.71 0.41
C ASP A 13 6.43 -2.27 -0.05
N MET A 14 5.25 -1.73 0.15
CA MET A 14 4.95 -0.35 -0.22
C MET A 14 5.79 0.63 0.58
N LYS A 15 5.95 0.39 1.87
CA LYS A 15 6.78 1.24 2.72
C LYS A 15 8.20 1.30 2.19
N ALA A 16 8.77 0.15 1.84
CA ALA A 16 10.12 0.11 1.30
C ALA A 16 10.23 0.88 -0.01
N LYS A 17 9.24 0.72 -0.88
CA LYS A 17 9.24 1.43 -2.17
C LYS A 17 9.14 2.93 -1.99
N ILE A 18 8.28 3.37 -1.06
CA ILE A 18 8.13 4.80 -0.81
C ILE A 18 9.42 5.38 -0.24
N LEU A 19 10.04 4.67 0.69
CA LEU A 19 11.28 5.15 1.29
C LEU A 19 12.45 5.17 0.31
N ARG A 20 12.39 4.31 -0.73
CA ARG A 20 13.41 4.33 -1.77
C ARG A 20 13.14 5.38 -2.84
N GLY A 21 12.01 6.07 -2.74
CA GLY A 21 11.69 7.10 -3.70
C GLY A 21 11.01 6.61 -4.97
N GLU A 22 10.52 5.37 -4.98
CA GLU A 22 9.82 4.86 -6.17
C GLU A 22 8.46 5.53 -6.36
N TYR A 23 7.90 6.07 -5.27
CA TYR A 23 6.68 6.86 -5.35
C TYR A 23 6.98 8.23 -4.75
N PRO A 24 7.58 9.15 -5.51
CA PRO A 24 7.94 10.46 -4.98
C PRO A 24 6.72 11.24 -4.49
N VAL A 25 6.95 12.14 -3.56
CA VAL A 25 5.89 13.01 -3.06
C VAL A 25 5.24 13.73 -4.22
N GLY A 26 3.92 13.71 -4.26
CA GLY A 26 3.18 14.34 -5.34
C GLY A 26 2.93 13.47 -6.54
N SER A 27 3.59 12.31 -6.62
CA SER A 27 3.33 11.39 -7.73
C SER A 27 2.04 10.63 -7.47
N LYS A 28 1.47 10.10 -8.54
CA LYS A 28 0.22 9.37 -8.44
C LYS A 28 0.51 7.90 -8.14
N LEU A 29 -0.09 7.41 -7.06
CA LEU A 29 0.03 5.99 -6.71
C LEU A 29 -0.90 5.16 -7.59
N PRO A 30 -0.57 3.89 -7.81
CA PRO A 30 -1.51 2.98 -8.45
C PRO A 30 -2.81 2.89 -7.65
N SER A 31 -3.89 2.59 -8.33
CA SER A 31 -5.20 2.46 -7.67
C SER A 31 -5.23 1.19 -6.82
N GLU A 32 -6.24 1.09 -5.96
CA GLU A 32 -6.46 -0.13 -5.19
C GLU A 32 -6.60 -1.33 -6.11
N ARG A 33 -7.30 -1.15 -7.22
CA ARG A 33 -7.49 -2.22 -8.17
C ARG A 33 -6.16 -2.67 -8.77
N GLU A 34 -5.35 -1.71 -9.20
CA GLU A 34 -4.05 -2.03 -9.78
C GLU A 34 -3.15 -2.74 -8.77
N LEU A 35 -3.16 -2.27 -7.53
CA LEU A 35 -2.35 -2.89 -6.49
C LEU A 35 -2.85 -4.29 -6.15
N SER A 36 -4.17 -4.48 -6.14
CA SER A 36 -4.71 -5.81 -5.85
C SER A 36 -4.30 -6.80 -6.94
N GLU A 37 -4.27 -6.34 -8.18
CA GLU A 37 -3.83 -7.19 -9.29
C GLU A 37 -2.32 -7.46 -9.21
N TYR A 38 -1.56 -6.43 -8.88
CA TYR A 38 -0.12 -6.56 -8.79
C TYR A 38 0.29 -7.55 -7.69
N TYR A 39 -0.36 -7.46 -6.53
CA TYR A 39 -0.05 -8.35 -5.41
C TYR A 39 -0.84 -9.64 -5.44
N ASN A 40 -1.78 -9.76 -6.38
CA ASN A 40 -2.62 -10.95 -6.53
C ASN A 40 -3.42 -11.23 -5.26
N VAL A 41 -4.08 -10.20 -4.77
CA VAL A 41 -4.91 -10.27 -3.57
C VAL A 41 -6.20 -9.49 -3.82
N SER A 42 -7.15 -9.58 -2.90
CA SER A 42 -8.36 -8.77 -2.99
C SER A 42 -8.03 -7.33 -2.63
N ARG A 43 -9.02 -6.42 -2.79
CA ARG A 43 -8.80 -5.01 -2.50
C ARG A 43 -8.72 -4.69 -1.02
N ILE A 44 -9.35 -5.52 -0.18
CA ILE A 44 -9.42 -5.21 1.24
C ILE A 44 -8.05 -5.12 1.90
N PRO A 45 -7.14 -6.09 1.74
CA PRO A 45 -5.81 -5.94 2.34
C PRO A 45 -5.02 -4.79 1.74
N VAL A 46 -5.26 -4.45 0.47
CA VAL A 46 -4.62 -3.28 -0.14
C VAL A 46 -5.08 -2.01 0.56
N ARG A 47 -6.39 -1.88 0.74
CA ARG A 47 -6.96 -0.70 1.39
C ARG A 47 -6.44 -0.56 2.82
N GLU A 48 -6.37 -1.66 3.55
CA GLU A 48 -5.87 -1.64 4.92
C GLU A 48 -4.41 -1.23 4.98
N ALA A 49 -3.61 -1.71 4.04
CA ALA A 49 -2.21 -1.35 3.98
C ALA A 49 -2.03 0.14 3.68
N LEU A 50 -2.79 0.66 2.72
CA LEU A 50 -2.72 2.08 2.38
C LEU A 50 -3.15 2.95 3.54
N LYS A 51 -4.19 2.54 4.25
CA LYS A 51 -4.64 3.29 5.42
C LYS A 51 -3.57 3.30 6.50
N ALA A 52 -2.93 2.17 6.74
CA ALA A 52 -1.87 2.09 7.74
C ALA A 52 -0.70 3.00 7.37
N LEU A 53 -0.32 3.04 6.09
CA LEU A 53 0.75 3.91 5.64
C LEU A 53 0.39 5.38 5.85
N SER A 54 -0.87 5.73 5.59
CA SER A 54 -1.34 7.08 5.81
C SER A 54 -1.33 7.42 7.30
N ASP A 55 -1.76 6.50 8.14
CA ASP A 55 -1.77 6.70 9.59
C ASP A 55 -0.37 6.90 10.15
N MET A 56 0.61 6.26 9.53
CA MET A 56 2.00 6.40 9.95
C MET A 56 2.67 7.67 9.39
N GLY A 57 1.94 8.41 8.56
CA GLY A 57 2.49 9.62 7.95
C GLY A 57 3.43 9.36 6.79
N ILE A 58 3.54 8.11 6.34
CA ILE A 58 4.41 7.76 5.24
C ILE A 58 3.76 8.10 3.90
N LEU A 59 2.43 8.00 3.85
CA LEU A 59 1.67 8.22 2.64
C LEU A 59 0.55 9.19 2.93
N GLU A 60 0.34 10.15 2.03
CA GLU A 60 -0.77 11.08 2.15
C GLU A 60 -1.82 10.71 1.13
N ILE A 61 -3.02 10.39 1.61
CA ILE A 61 -4.13 10.02 0.73
C ILE A 61 -5.03 11.24 0.57
N LYS A 62 -5.25 11.65 -0.67
CA LYS A 62 -6.14 12.76 -0.97
C LYS A 62 -7.43 12.19 -1.56
N LEU A 63 -8.52 12.61 -1.03
CA LEU A 63 -9.83 12.19 -1.49
C LEU A 63 -10.40 13.19 -2.50
#